data_584b630c7da070487d5db965ea9f8f64
#
_entry.id   584b630c7da070487d5db965ea9f8f64
#
_cell.length_a   1.000
_cell.length_b   1.000
_cell.length_c   1.000
_cell.angle_alpha   90.00
_cell.angle_beta   90.00
_cell.angle_gamma   90.00
#
_symmetry.space_group_name_H-M   'P 1'
#
loop_
_entity.id
_entity.type
_entity.pdbx_description
1 polymer ?
#
loop_
_entity_poly.entity_id
_entity_poly.type
_entity_poly.pdbx_seq_one_letter_code
_entity_poly.pdbx_strand_id
1 'polypeptide(L)'
;MNAGDERAHPAGGDDWWEAWQLDVASADGLGVAVLLACAPARGIAWWWTHVILPDRPGPIVVRDHEVPLPRVGLEVRADGLWGELVCETPFEHWTYGLEAFGVALDGPSDSLRGEIGERLPVGCDLEWEVDAADAARREHGDGAVRGYEQFGVVHGEVLLGRSRVEIDAVGRRVHAWGVPAWDQCVVEYWARRAGGAASAIVDALPAAAPLGSFVVPIETPDGRRAVLTRTLCRYGTADEIGWSSVFDPE
;
A
#
# COMPACT_ATOMS: atom_id res chain seq x y z
N MET A 1 -3.49 -14.85 16.45
CA MET A 1 -2.47 -14.90 15.37
C MET A 1 -1.14 -15.43 15.89
N ASN A 2 -0.39 -16.13 15.04
CA ASN A 2 0.92 -16.70 15.35
C ASN A 2 1.89 -16.43 14.19
N ALA A 3 3.18 -16.73 14.35
CA ALA A 3 4.20 -16.45 13.32
C ALA A 3 3.93 -17.11 11.96
N GLY A 4 3.06 -18.13 11.89
CA GLY A 4 2.62 -18.74 10.65
C GLY A 4 1.72 -17.84 9.82
N ASP A 5 0.99 -16.92 10.48
CA ASP A 5 0.08 -15.99 9.82
C ASP A 5 0.82 -14.86 9.04
N GLU A 6 2.16 -14.81 9.14
CA GLU A 6 3.03 -13.94 8.31
C GLU A 6 3.32 -14.53 6.92
N ARG A 7 3.04 -15.80 6.73
CA ARG A 7 3.24 -16.50 5.44
C ARG A 7 1.97 -16.48 4.62
N ALA A 8 2.12 -16.77 3.33
CA ALA A 8 0.98 -16.98 2.46
C ALA A 8 0.09 -18.14 2.97
N HIS A 9 -1.21 -17.91 2.96
CA HIS A 9 -2.23 -18.87 3.37
C HIS A 9 -2.63 -19.75 2.21
N PRO A 10 -3.04 -21.00 2.47
CA PRO A 10 -3.69 -21.84 1.44
C PRO A 10 -4.95 -21.14 0.90
N ALA A 11 -5.10 -21.09 -0.40
CA ALA A 11 -6.28 -20.50 -1.03
C ALA A 11 -7.55 -21.21 -0.61
N GLY A 12 -8.56 -20.46 -0.18
CA GLY A 12 -9.86 -20.95 0.29
C GLY A 12 -10.91 -21.14 -0.81
N GLY A 13 -10.56 -20.93 -2.09
CA GLY A 13 -11.48 -21.05 -3.23
C GLY A 13 -11.05 -20.19 -4.42
N ASP A 14 -11.90 -20.13 -5.44
CA ASP A 14 -11.59 -19.48 -6.71
C ASP A 14 -11.56 -17.94 -6.60
N ASP A 15 -12.32 -17.36 -5.68
CA ASP A 15 -12.37 -15.91 -5.45
C ASP A 15 -11.43 -15.46 -4.34
N TRP A 16 -10.51 -16.32 -3.91
CA TRP A 16 -9.55 -16.03 -2.86
C TRP A 16 -8.50 -15.04 -3.30
N TRP A 17 -8.26 -14.04 -2.46
CA TRP A 17 -7.16 -13.08 -2.56
C TRP A 17 -6.37 -13.02 -1.26
N GLU A 18 -5.10 -12.70 -1.39
CA GLU A 18 -4.23 -12.44 -0.26
C GLU A 18 -3.33 -11.25 -0.58
N ALA A 19 -3.26 -10.29 0.33
CA ALA A 19 -2.59 -9.03 0.10
C ALA A 19 -1.69 -8.62 1.25
N TRP A 20 -0.51 -8.12 0.90
CA TRP A 20 0.44 -7.46 1.78
C TRP A 20 0.57 -6.00 1.34
N GLN A 21 0.38 -5.09 2.27
CA GLN A 21 0.42 -3.64 2.02
C GLN A 21 1.34 -2.95 3.01
N LEU A 22 2.09 -1.97 2.51
CA LEU A 22 2.81 -1.00 3.31
C LEU A 22 2.36 0.40 2.92
N ASP A 23 1.95 1.19 3.89
CA ASP A 23 1.66 2.61 3.78
C ASP A 23 2.70 3.40 4.57
N VAL A 24 3.34 4.35 3.93
CA VAL A 24 4.31 5.27 4.54
C VAL A 24 3.75 6.67 4.47
N ALA A 25 3.87 7.42 5.56
CA ALA A 25 3.43 8.81 5.63
C ALA A 25 4.43 9.64 6.42
N SER A 26 4.99 10.66 5.80
CA SER A 26 5.90 11.62 6.41
C SER A 26 5.26 12.97 6.62
N ALA A 27 5.65 13.66 7.70
CA ALA A 27 5.07 14.95 8.09
C ALA A 27 5.32 16.07 7.08
N ASP A 28 6.31 15.94 6.21
CA ASP A 28 6.62 16.89 5.13
C ASP A 28 5.75 16.68 3.87
N GLY A 29 4.90 15.65 3.86
CA GLY A 29 4.00 15.36 2.74
C GLY A 29 4.50 14.32 1.75
N LEU A 30 5.57 13.61 2.09
CA LEU A 30 5.99 12.42 1.37
C LEU A 30 5.09 11.24 1.74
N GLY A 31 4.64 10.49 0.75
CA GLY A 31 3.88 9.26 0.95
C GLY A 31 4.32 8.16 0.00
N VAL A 32 4.42 6.94 0.53
CA VAL A 32 4.64 5.73 -0.29
C VAL A 32 3.57 4.71 0.05
N ALA A 33 3.00 4.08 -0.96
CA ALA A 33 2.08 2.97 -0.80
C ALA A 33 2.56 1.79 -1.66
N VAL A 34 2.81 0.65 -1.03
CA VAL A 34 3.20 -0.60 -1.69
C VAL A 34 2.10 -1.63 -1.47
N LEU A 35 1.74 -2.37 -2.50
CA LEU A 35 0.83 -3.51 -2.44
C LEU A 35 1.34 -4.66 -3.29
N LEU A 36 1.36 -5.84 -2.71
CA LEU A 36 1.33 -7.11 -3.42
C LEU A 36 0.02 -7.82 -3.09
N ALA A 37 -0.80 -8.12 -4.09
CA ALA A 37 -2.04 -8.88 -3.91
C ALA A 37 -2.06 -10.08 -4.86
N CYS A 38 -2.23 -11.28 -4.32
CA CYS A 38 -2.20 -12.54 -5.05
C CYS A 38 -3.60 -13.11 -5.23
N ALA A 39 -3.92 -13.54 -6.45
CA ALA A 39 -5.14 -14.27 -6.81
C ALA A 39 -4.76 -15.67 -7.33
N PRO A 40 -4.57 -16.68 -6.46
CA PRO A 40 -4.01 -17.97 -6.85
C PRO A 40 -4.81 -18.72 -7.92
N ALA A 41 -6.13 -18.69 -7.85
CA ALA A 41 -6.99 -19.34 -8.84
C ALA A 41 -6.91 -18.70 -10.23
N ARG A 42 -6.54 -17.42 -10.30
CA ARG A 42 -6.35 -16.69 -11.55
C ARG A 42 -4.92 -16.80 -12.08
N GLY A 43 -3.98 -17.27 -11.26
CA GLY A 43 -2.57 -17.40 -11.60
C GLY A 43 -1.83 -16.06 -11.71
N ILE A 44 -2.37 -14.99 -11.15
CA ILE A 44 -1.81 -13.63 -11.22
C ILE A 44 -1.64 -13.02 -9.84
N ALA A 45 -0.77 -12.00 -9.81
CA ALA A 45 -0.67 -11.07 -8.70
C ALA A 45 -0.77 -9.62 -9.23
N TRP A 46 -1.12 -8.71 -8.34
CA TRP A 46 -1.02 -7.28 -8.56
C TRP A 46 0.17 -6.74 -7.78
N TRP A 47 0.94 -5.89 -8.42
CA TRP A 47 1.96 -5.09 -7.77
C TRP A 47 1.68 -3.61 -7.95
N TRP A 48 1.67 -2.86 -6.85
CA TRP A 48 1.59 -1.41 -6.88
C TRP A 48 2.68 -0.80 -6.02
N THR A 49 3.29 0.26 -6.52
CA THR A 49 4.07 1.21 -5.74
C THR A 49 3.73 2.60 -6.20
N HIS A 50 3.18 3.41 -5.31
CA HIS A 50 2.80 4.79 -5.57
C HIS A 50 3.57 5.70 -4.66
N VAL A 51 4.19 6.74 -5.22
CA VAL A 51 4.95 7.74 -4.49
C VAL A 51 4.31 9.10 -4.66
N ILE A 52 3.99 9.76 -3.55
CA ILE A 52 3.55 11.15 -3.47
C ILE A 52 4.74 11.95 -2.95
N LEU A 53 5.06 13.05 -3.64
CA LEU A 53 6.09 14.01 -3.25
C LEU A 53 5.45 15.36 -2.96
N PRO A 54 5.94 16.10 -1.95
CA PRO A 54 5.34 17.38 -1.53
C PRO A 54 5.44 18.49 -2.60
N ASP A 55 6.40 18.39 -3.50
CA ASP A 55 6.69 19.35 -4.56
C ASP A 55 6.11 18.96 -5.93
N ARG A 56 5.35 17.87 -6.00
CA ARG A 56 4.71 17.38 -7.25
C ARG A 56 3.19 17.32 -7.12
N PRO A 57 2.46 17.79 -8.16
CA PRO A 57 1.00 17.73 -8.18
C PRO A 57 0.46 16.32 -8.43
N GLY A 58 1.21 15.47 -9.15
CA GLY A 58 0.81 14.11 -9.49
C GLY A 58 1.74 13.06 -8.89
N PRO A 59 1.25 11.84 -8.67
CA PRO A 59 2.01 10.73 -8.13
C PRO A 59 3.00 10.16 -9.14
N ILE A 60 4.01 9.44 -8.65
CA ILE A 60 4.80 8.51 -9.46
C ILE A 60 4.22 7.12 -9.21
N VAL A 61 3.90 6.40 -10.27
CA VAL A 61 3.20 5.11 -10.19
C VAL A 61 4.01 4.00 -10.86
N VAL A 62 4.13 2.89 -10.15
CA VAL A 62 4.48 1.57 -10.70
C VAL A 62 3.27 0.71 -10.46
N ARG A 63 2.65 0.18 -11.50
CA ARG A 63 1.45 -0.64 -11.36
C ARG A 63 1.40 -1.71 -12.43
N ASP A 64 1.19 -2.94 -12.00
CA ASP A 64 0.94 -4.08 -12.87
C ASP A 64 -0.11 -4.98 -12.20
N HIS A 65 -1.17 -5.31 -12.92
CA HIS A 65 -2.28 -6.16 -12.47
C HIS A 65 -2.20 -7.59 -13.01
N GLU A 66 -1.14 -7.94 -13.73
CA GLU A 66 -0.97 -9.26 -14.37
C GLU A 66 0.40 -9.87 -14.09
N VAL A 67 1.04 -9.47 -12.98
CA VAL A 67 2.34 -10.06 -12.59
C VAL A 67 2.14 -11.56 -12.30
N PRO A 68 3.05 -12.43 -12.76
CA PRO A 68 3.01 -13.84 -12.36
C PRO A 68 3.06 -13.99 -10.83
N LEU A 69 2.34 -14.99 -10.32
CA LEU A 69 2.39 -15.31 -8.88
C LEU A 69 3.83 -15.54 -8.39
N PRO A 70 4.14 -15.13 -7.15
CA PRO A 70 5.41 -15.47 -6.52
C PRO A 70 5.67 -16.97 -6.55
N ARG A 71 6.88 -17.37 -6.93
CA ARG A 71 7.31 -18.77 -6.93
C ARG A 71 8.07 -19.14 -5.66
N VAL A 72 8.75 -18.18 -5.08
CA VAL A 72 9.51 -18.32 -3.84
C VAL A 72 9.25 -17.08 -2.98
N GLY A 73 8.87 -17.27 -1.74
CA GLY A 73 8.56 -16.14 -0.85
C GLY A 73 7.47 -15.23 -1.43
N LEU A 74 7.72 -13.94 -1.39
CA LEU A 74 6.86 -12.90 -1.97
C LEU A 74 7.63 -12.09 -3.04
N GLU A 75 8.48 -12.77 -3.82
CA GLU A 75 9.20 -12.18 -4.94
C GLU A 75 8.34 -12.27 -6.21
N VAL A 76 8.21 -11.17 -6.92
CA VAL A 76 7.55 -11.07 -8.23
C VAL A 76 8.51 -10.57 -9.29
N ARG A 77 8.34 -11.07 -10.52
CA ARG A 77 9.10 -10.65 -11.69
C ARG A 77 8.20 -10.56 -12.91
N ALA A 78 8.23 -9.41 -13.54
CA ALA A 78 7.61 -9.15 -14.85
C ALA A 78 8.54 -8.31 -15.71
N ASP A 79 8.16 -8.03 -16.95
CA ASP A 79 8.95 -7.19 -17.84
C ASP A 79 9.07 -5.77 -17.29
N GLY A 80 10.30 -5.38 -16.90
CA GLY A 80 10.58 -4.07 -16.31
C GLY A 80 10.14 -3.89 -14.86
N LEU A 81 9.86 -4.99 -14.15
CA LEU A 81 9.51 -5.01 -12.75
C LEU A 81 10.14 -6.20 -12.02
N TRP A 82 10.89 -5.91 -10.98
CA TRP A 82 11.26 -6.82 -9.91
C TRP A 82 10.77 -6.22 -8.59
N GLY A 83 10.07 -7.00 -7.79
CA GLY A 83 9.61 -6.59 -6.46
C GLY A 83 9.69 -7.74 -5.48
N GLU A 84 10.03 -7.45 -4.23
CA GLU A 84 10.15 -8.45 -3.18
C GLU A 84 9.72 -7.89 -1.83
N LEU A 85 8.97 -8.69 -1.09
CA LEU A 85 8.63 -8.45 0.30
C LEU A 85 9.22 -9.59 1.13
N VAL A 86 10.00 -9.25 2.18
CA VAL A 86 10.62 -10.25 3.05
C VAL A 86 10.23 -10.03 4.49
N CYS A 87 9.72 -11.08 5.13
CA CYS A 87 9.53 -11.14 6.56
C CYS A 87 10.85 -11.55 7.21
N GLU A 88 11.61 -10.60 7.71
CA GLU A 88 12.89 -10.85 8.39
C GLU A 88 12.65 -11.41 9.80
N THR A 89 11.75 -10.80 10.53
CA THR A 89 11.31 -11.27 11.84
C THR A 89 9.79 -11.14 11.94
N PRO A 90 9.05 -12.24 12.18
CA PRO A 90 7.60 -12.22 12.23
C PRO A 90 7.07 -11.17 13.20
N PHE A 91 6.19 -10.29 12.68
CA PHE A 91 5.55 -9.18 13.38
C PHE A 91 6.47 -8.06 13.86
N GLU A 92 7.77 -8.13 13.59
CA GLU A 92 8.74 -7.16 14.08
C GLU A 92 9.46 -6.42 12.94
N HIS A 93 9.88 -7.13 11.89
CA HIS A 93 10.70 -6.54 10.83
C HIS A 93 10.37 -7.11 9.45
N TRP A 94 10.15 -6.20 8.50
CA TRP A 94 9.92 -6.50 7.09
C TRP A 94 10.74 -5.59 6.18
N THR A 95 11.20 -6.14 5.06
CA THR A 95 11.84 -5.38 3.99
C THR A 95 10.99 -5.37 2.71
N TYR A 96 11.11 -4.30 1.95
CA TYR A 96 10.35 -4.03 0.74
C TYR A 96 11.30 -3.54 -0.35
N GLY A 97 11.59 -4.38 -1.34
CA GLY A 97 12.46 -4.10 -2.47
C GLY A 97 11.68 -3.87 -3.75
N LEU A 98 12.13 -2.93 -4.58
CA LEU A 98 11.59 -2.68 -5.92
C LEU A 98 12.67 -2.19 -6.86
N GLU A 99 12.70 -2.76 -8.06
CA GLU A 99 13.35 -2.19 -9.24
C GLU A 99 12.37 -2.24 -10.41
N ALA A 100 11.95 -1.08 -10.91
CA ALA A 100 10.94 -1.02 -11.96
C ALA A 100 11.07 0.22 -12.85
N PHE A 101 10.27 0.27 -13.90
CA PHE A 101 9.96 1.50 -14.62
C PHE A 101 8.58 1.99 -14.19
N GLY A 102 8.53 3.22 -13.68
CA GLY A 102 7.30 3.89 -13.32
C GLY A 102 6.94 5.02 -14.27
N VAL A 103 5.80 5.63 -13.98
CA VAL A 103 5.29 6.80 -14.71
C VAL A 103 5.04 7.94 -13.73
N ALA A 104 5.64 9.09 -13.98
CA ALA A 104 5.35 10.32 -13.25
C ALA A 104 4.14 11.00 -13.91
N LEU A 105 3.01 11.01 -13.21
CA LEU A 105 1.77 11.63 -13.68
C LEU A 105 1.76 13.13 -13.38
N ASP A 106 1.02 13.90 -14.18
CA ASP A 106 0.81 15.34 -13.95
C ASP A 106 -0.27 15.58 -12.89
N GLY A 107 -1.22 14.65 -12.75
CA GLY A 107 -2.26 14.68 -11.74
C GLY A 107 -2.78 13.29 -11.38
N PRO A 108 -3.45 13.16 -10.21
CA PRO A 108 -3.92 11.85 -9.73
C PRO A 108 -4.88 11.14 -10.68
N SER A 109 -5.75 11.90 -11.34
CA SER A 109 -6.77 11.35 -12.26
C SER A 109 -6.22 10.90 -13.61
N ASP A 110 -4.95 11.17 -13.93
CA ASP A 110 -4.35 10.75 -15.20
C ASP A 110 -4.18 9.23 -15.26
N SER A 111 -4.15 8.54 -14.10
CA SER A 111 -4.26 7.09 -14.02
C SER A 111 -5.50 6.50 -14.71
N LEU A 112 -6.61 7.23 -14.71
CA LEU A 112 -7.86 6.80 -15.36
C LEU A 112 -7.82 6.90 -16.88
N ARG A 113 -6.81 7.57 -17.43
CA ARG A 113 -6.62 7.80 -18.87
C ARG A 113 -5.50 6.96 -19.49
N GLY A 114 -4.98 5.96 -18.76
CA GLY A 114 -3.95 5.05 -19.24
C GLY A 114 -2.53 5.43 -18.85
N GLU A 115 -2.32 6.12 -17.75
CA GLU A 115 -1.00 6.45 -17.18
C GLU A 115 -0.06 7.17 -18.15
N ILE A 116 -0.58 8.23 -18.73
CA ILE A 116 0.20 9.07 -19.64
C ILE A 116 1.06 10.01 -18.79
N GLY A 117 2.39 9.88 -18.90
CA GLY A 117 3.34 10.69 -18.14
C GLY A 117 4.78 10.39 -18.53
N GLU A 118 5.72 11.00 -17.82
CA GLU A 118 7.13 10.75 -18.00
C GLU A 118 7.52 9.38 -17.41
N ARG A 119 8.14 8.53 -18.23
CA ARG A 119 8.69 7.24 -17.77
C ARG A 119 10.05 7.44 -17.12
N LEU A 120 10.25 6.83 -15.96
CA LEU A 120 11.49 6.90 -15.22
C LEU A 120 11.77 5.58 -14.48
N PRO A 121 13.07 5.26 -14.22
CA PRO A 121 13.41 4.19 -13.30
C PRO A 121 12.92 4.53 -11.88
N VAL A 122 12.35 3.54 -11.21
CA VAL A 122 11.90 3.62 -9.81
C VAL A 122 12.55 2.48 -9.04
N GLY A 123 13.25 2.80 -7.98
CA GLY A 123 13.76 1.84 -7.01
C GLY A 123 13.19 2.12 -5.63
N CYS A 124 13.08 1.08 -4.82
CA CYS A 124 12.65 1.20 -3.44
C CYS A 124 13.41 0.18 -2.61
N ASP A 125 13.98 0.65 -1.50
CA ASP A 125 14.61 -0.19 -0.48
C ASP A 125 14.15 0.35 0.87
N LEU A 126 13.14 -0.30 1.45
CA LEU A 126 12.48 0.14 2.67
C LEU A 126 12.49 -0.96 3.71
N GLU A 127 12.79 -0.59 4.93
CA GLU A 127 12.71 -1.42 6.12
C GLU A 127 11.57 -0.90 7.01
N TRP A 128 10.63 -1.78 7.32
CA TRP A 128 9.59 -1.51 8.30
C TRP A 128 9.90 -2.25 9.58
N GLU A 129 9.93 -1.52 10.69
CA GLU A 129 10.09 -2.07 12.02
C GLU A 129 8.90 -1.70 12.89
N VAL A 130 8.45 -2.66 13.70
CA VAL A 130 7.34 -2.42 14.63
C VAL A 130 7.71 -1.32 15.63
N ASP A 131 6.80 -0.38 15.86
CA ASP A 131 6.98 0.59 16.93
C ASP A 131 6.76 -0.10 18.28
N ALA A 132 7.79 -0.15 19.11
CA ALA A 132 7.72 -0.73 20.45
C ALA A 132 6.64 -0.09 21.34
N ALA A 133 6.28 1.19 21.08
CA ALA A 133 5.22 1.88 21.81
C ALA A 133 3.81 1.46 21.34
N ASP A 134 3.68 0.87 20.15
CA ASP A 134 2.41 0.39 19.59
C ASP A 134 2.59 -0.93 18.82
N ALA A 135 3.21 -1.91 19.47
CA ALA A 135 3.42 -3.24 18.92
C ALA A 135 2.11 -4.06 18.77
N ALA A 136 0.96 -3.47 19.10
CA ALA A 136 -0.32 -4.16 19.05
C ALA A 136 -0.72 -4.47 17.61
N ARG A 137 -1.06 -5.72 17.36
CA ARG A 137 -1.71 -6.14 16.12
C ARG A 137 -3.21 -5.90 16.25
N ARG A 138 -3.75 -5.17 15.30
CA ARG A 138 -5.20 -4.96 15.22
C ARG A 138 -5.75 -5.94 14.20
N GLU A 139 -6.39 -7.00 14.70
CA GLU A 139 -7.08 -7.96 13.85
C GLU A 139 -8.37 -7.34 13.32
N HIS A 140 -8.65 -7.58 12.04
CA HIS A 140 -9.86 -7.12 11.40
C HIS A 140 -10.44 -8.23 10.50
N GLY A 141 -11.69 -8.07 10.13
CA GLY A 141 -12.40 -8.94 9.19
C GLY A 141 -13.84 -9.22 9.62
N ASP A 142 -14.68 -9.47 8.65
CA ASP A 142 -16.12 -9.77 8.79
C ASP A 142 -16.44 -11.25 8.58
N GLY A 143 -15.41 -12.10 8.50
CA GLY A 143 -15.52 -13.54 8.25
C GLY A 143 -15.27 -13.94 6.79
N ALA A 144 -15.52 -13.07 5.81
CA ALA A 144 -15.18 -13.30 4.40
C ALA A 144 -13.72 -12.90 4.11
N VAL A 145 -13.29 -11.77 4.66
CA VAL A 145 -11.90 -11.32 4.68
C VAL A 145 -11.40 -11.33 6.12
N ARG A 146 -10.20 -11.82 6.34
CA ARG A 146 -9.47 -11.79 7.60
C ARG A 146 -8.16 -11.05 7.41
N GLY A 147 -7.63 -10.49 8.47
CA GLY A 147 -6.36 -9.80 8.38
C GLY A 147 -5.96 -9.14 9.68
N TYR A 148 -4.86 -8.43 9.61
CA TYR A 148 -4.38 -7.62 10.71
C TYR A 148 -3.57 -6.45 10.17
N GLU A 149 -3.46 -5.42 10.98
CA GLU A 149 -2.58 -4.29 10.74
C GLU A 149 -1.65 -4.05 11.93
N GLN A 150 -0.51 -3.47 11.64
CA GLN A 150 0.45 -3.01 12.62
C GLN A 150 1.02 -1.66 12.21
N PHE A 151 1.35 -0.87 13.21
CA PHE A 151 2.06 0.38 13.02
C PHE A 151 3.54 0.22 13.38
N GLY A 152 4.36 0.98 12.67
CA GLY A 152 5.80 0.95 12.82
C GLY A 152 6.46 2.21 12.31
N VAL A 153 7.76 2.16 12.22
CA VAL A 153 8.60 3.15 11.55
C VAL A 153 9.14 2.53 10.26
N VAL A 154 9.36 3.38 9.27
CA VAL A 154 9.94 2.97 7.98
C VAL A 154 11.17 3.79 7.73
N HIS A 155 12.27 3.09 7.49
CA HIS A 155 13.55 3.66 7.08
C HIS A 155 13.92 3.16 5.70
N GLY A 156 14.77 3.90 5.00
CA GLY A 156 15.28 3.49 3.70
C GLY A 156 15.27 4.59 2.67
N GLU A 157 15.05 4.22 1.42
CA GLU A 157 15.09 5.16 0.31
C GLU A 157 14.17 4.78 -0.85
N VAL A 158 13.77 5.80 -1.60
CA VAL A 158 13.14 5.65 -2.92
C VAL A 158 14.01 6.36 -3.95
N LEU A 159 14.35 5.65 -5.02
CA LEU A 159 15.10 6.16 -6.16
C LEU A 159 14.12 6.51 -7.29
N LEU A 160 14.15 7.74 -7.75
CA LEU A 160 13.26 8.27 -8.79
C LEU A 160 14.10 8.89 -9.91
N GLY A 161 14.36 8.11 -10.94
CA GLY A 161 15.29 8.48 -11.99
C GLY A 161 16.72 8.62 -11.46
N ARG A 162 17.18 9.87 -11.27
CA ARG A 162 18.50 10.18 -10.69
C ARG A 162 18.42 10.75 -9.27
N SER A 163 17.22 10.93 -8.78
CA SER A 163 16.98 11.49 -7.46
C SER A 163 16.87 10.38 -6.44
N ARG A 164 17.41 10.60 -5.26
CA ARG A 164 17.27 9.76 -4.08
C ARG A 164 16.45 10.50 -3.05
N VAL A 165 15.42 9.86 -2.54
CA VAL A 165 14.56 10.36 -1.48
C VAL A 165 14.74 9.46 -0.27
N GLU A 166 15.29 10.01 0.80
CA GLU A 166 15.41 9.28 2.07
C GLU A 166 14.07 9.20 2.76
N ILE A 167 13.80 8.06 3.37
CA ILE A 167 12.58 7.76 4.13
C ILE A 167 12.97 7.58 5.59
N ASP A 168 12.32 8.35 6.45
CA ASP A 168 12.30 8.18 7.91
C ASP A 168 10.91 8.65 8.37
N ALA A 169 9.97 7.73 8.45
CA ALA A 169 8.57 8.07 8.52
C ALA A 169 7.74 7.02 9.29
N VAL A 170 6.49 7.37 9.60
CA VAL A 170 5.56 6.40 10.16
C VAL A 170 5.06 5.47 9.07
N GLY A 171 4.88 4.19 9.41
CA GLY A 171 4.38 3.17 8.52
C GLY A 171 3.24 2.35 9.13
N ARG A 172 2.30 1.99 8.27
CA ARG A 172 1.26 1.00 8.55
C ARG A 172 1.45 -0.18 7.64
N ARG A 173 1.57 -1.37 8.19
CA ARG A 173 1.60 -2.64 7.49
C ARG A 173 0.26 -3.34 7.64
N VAL A 174 -0.24 -3.90 6.55
CA VAL A 174 -1.48 -4.70 6.53
C VAL A 174 -1.19 -6.03 5.85
N HIS A 175 -1.70 -7.12 6.41
CA HIS A 175 -1.80 -8.41 5.76
C HIS A 175 -3.23 -8.89 5.85
N ALA A 176 -3.86 -9.15 4.71
CA ALA A 176 -5.27 -9.53 4.61
C ALA A 176 -5.47 -10.66 3.60
N TRP A 177 -6.40 -11.56 3.90
CA TRP A 177 -6.71 -12.71 3.05
C TRP A 177 -8.18 -13.10 3.14
N GLY A 178 -8.70 -13.66 2.06
CA GLY A 178 -10.09 -14.11 1.98
C GLY A 178 -10.76 -13.76 0.65
N VAL A 179 -12.07 -13.58 0.69
CA VAL A 179 -12.87 -13.22 -0.49
C VAL A 179 -13.33 -11.77 -0.36
N PRO A 180 -12.71 -10.82 -1.08
CA PRO A 180 -13.11 -9.43 -1.02
C PRO A 180 -14.52 -9.18 -1.57
N ALA A 181 -15.25 -8.26 -0.95
CA ALA A 181 -16.55 -7.80 -1.43
C ALA A 181 -16.34 -6.66 -2.46
N TRP A 182 -16.18 -7.02 -3.72
CA TRP A 182 -15.92 -6.09 -4.81
C TRP A 182 -17.10 -5.18 -5.19
N ASP A 183 -18.28 -5.41 -4.63
CA ASP A 183 -19.52 -4.69 -4.90
C ASP A 183 -19.87 -3.66 -3.81
N GLN A 184 -19.03 -3.48 -2.84
CA GLN A 184 -19.26 -2.60 -1.72
C GLN A 184 -18.32 -1.39 -1.76
N CYS A 185 -18.87 -0.21 -1.56
CA CYS A 185 -18.07 0.97 -1.30
C CYS A 185 -17.39 0.83 0.06
N VAL A 186 -16.07 0.96 0.09
CA VAL A 186 -15.28 0.87 1.31
C VAL A 186 -14.55 2.18 1.53
N VAL A 187 -14.68 2.74 2.71
CA VAL A 187 -13.94 3.93 3.16
C VAL A 187 -13.10 3.54 4.37
N GLU A 188 -11.80 3.69 4.23
CA GLU A 188 -10.84 3.45 5.29
C GLU A 188 -9.94 4.65 5.49
N TYR A 189 -9.48 4.87 6.72
CA TYR A 189 -8.45 5.85 6.99
C TYR A 189 -7.63 5.46 8.22
N TRP A 190 -6.41 5.93 8.27
CA TRP A 190 -5.58 5.90 9.46
C TRP A 190 -4.77 7.18 9.56
N ALA A 191 -4.45 7.56 10.77
CA ALA A 191 -3.58 8.68 11.03
C ALA A 191 -2.70 8.40 12.25
N ARG A 192 -1.49 8.95 12.24
CA ARG A 192 -0.54 8.81 13.33
C ARG A 192 0.29 10.07 13.50
N ARG A 193 0.64 10.36 14.76
CA ARG A 193 1.61 11.40 15.09
C ARG A 193 3.02 10.81 15.02
N ALA A 194 3.95 11.53 14.38
CA ALA A 194 5.35 11.16 14.38
C ALA A 194 5.87 11.09 15.83
N GLY A 195 6.47 9.94 16.21
CA GLY A 195 6.98 9.70 17.57
C GLY A 195 5.92 9.53 18.67
N GLY A 196 4.64 9.35 18.30
CA GLY A 196 3.52 9.15 19.24
C GLY A 196 2.91 7.75 19.11
N ALA A 197 2.24 7.28 20.17
CA ALA A 197 1.38 6.10 20.09
C ALA A 197 0.30 6.31 19.01
N ALA A 198 -0.08 5.23 18.30
CA ALA A 198 -1.10 5.31 17.26
C ALA A 198 -2.36 5.99 17.81
N SER A 199 -2.81 7.03 17.13
CA SER A 199 -4.18 7.50 17.32
C SER A 199 -5.11 6.37 16.93
N ALA A 200 -6.06 6.06 17.80
CA ALA A 200 -7.11 5.11 17.53
C ALA A 200 -7.77 5.48 16.17
N ILE A 201 -8.23 4.48 15.43
CA ILE A 201 -9.19 4.67 14.35
C ILE A 201 -10.28 5.61 14.89
N VAL A 202 -10.32 6.83 14.39
CA VAL A 202 -11.28 7.81 14.87
C VAL A 202 -12.58 7.54 14.14
N ASP A 203 -13.65 7.24 14.87
CA ASP A 203 -14.99 6.96 14.32
C ASP A 203 -15.63 8.15 13.57
N ALA A 204 -14.94 9.28 13.50
CA ALA A 204 -15.31 10.44 12.71
C ALA A 204 -14.08 11.01 12.03
N LEU A 205 -14.09 11.13 10.71
CA LEU A 205 -13.04 11.80 9.94
C LEU A 205 -12.79 13.20 10.53
N PRO A 206 -11.66 13.44 11.21
CA PRO A 206 -11.29 14.79 11.57
C PRO A 206 -11.08 15.59 10.29
N ALA A 207 -11.16 16.91 10.35
CA ALA A 207 -10.87 17.76 9.20
C ALA A 207 -9.50 17.38 8.65
N ALA A 208 -9.49 16.81 7.44
CA ALA A 208 -8.29 16.33 6.76
C ALA A 208 -7.87 17.34 5.71
N ALA A 209 -6.61 17.75 5.73
CA ALA A 209 -6.02 18.54 4.66
C ALA A 209 -5.28 17.58 3.70
N PRO A 210 -5.71 17.44 2.44
CA PRO A 210 -5.05 16.60 1.48
C PRO A 210 -3.66 17.16 1.14
N LEU A 211 -2.66 16.30 1.10
CA LEU A 211 -1.28 16.61 0.72
C LEU A 211 -0.96 16.08 -0.69
N GLY A 212 -1.60 15.00 -1.08
CA GLY A 212 -1.48 14.41 -2.40
C GLY A 212 -2.37 13.19 -2.50
N SER A 213 -2.62 12.71 -3.72
CA SER A 213 -3.43 11.51 -3.92
C SER A 213 -3.00 10.73 -5.15
N PHE A 214 -3.44 9.48 -5.22
CA PHE A 214 -3.39 8.67 -6.42
C PHE A 214 -4.71 7.93 -6.61
N VAL A 215 -4.94 7.53 -7.86
CA VAL A 215 -6.15 6.82 -8.27
C VAL A 215 -5.76 5.54 -8.97
N VAL A 216 -6.39 4.43 -8.61
CA VAL A 216 -6.18 3.12 -9.24
C VAL A 216 -7.49 2.67 -9.87
N PRO A 217 -7.59 2.63 -11.21
CA PRO A 217 -8.68 1.93 -11.88
C PRO A 217 -8.49 0.42 -11.69
N ILE A 218 -9.55 -0.25 -11.29
CA ILE A 218 -9.58 -1.67 -11.00
C ILE A 218 -10.63 -2.33 -11.88
N GLU A 219 -10.27 -3.41 -12.54
CA GLU A 219 -11.20 -4.36 -13.10
C GLU A 219 -11.38 -5.50 -12.10
N THR A 220 -12.59 -5.61 -11.55
CA THR A 220 -12.91 -6.62 -10.54
C THR A 220 -12.98 -8.02 -11.17
N PRO A 221 -12.86 -9.09 -10.39
CA PRO A 221 -12.91 -10.47 -10.91
C PRO A 221 -14.17 -10.82 -11.70
N ASP A 222 -15.27 -10.15 -11.44
CA ASP A 222 -16.57 -10.32 -12.14
C ASP A 222 -16.72 -9.37 -13.35
N GLY A 223 -15.65 -8.66 -13.73
CA GLY A 223 -15.62 -7.80 -14.93
C GLY A 223 -16.25 -6.42 -14.75
N ARG A 224 -16.61 -6.04 -13.53
CA ARG A 224 -17.03 -4.66 -13.23
C ARG A 224 -15.83 -3.74 -13.10
N ARG A 225 -16.08 -2.46 -13.21
CA ARG A 225 -15.08 -1.43 -12.94
C ARG A 225 -15.23 -0.93 -11.50
N ALA A 226 -14.11 -0.57 -10.94
CA ALA A 226 -14.05 0.12 -9.65
C ALA A 226 -12.91 1.12 -9.67
N VAL A 227 -12.97 2.07 -8.77
CA VAL A 227 -11.92 3.07 -8.58
C VAL A 227 -11.49 3.08 -7.12
N LEU A 228 -10.21 2.86 -6.87
CA LEU A 228 -9.61 3.09 -5.58
C LEU A 228 -8.93 4.47 -5.59
N THR A 229 -9.42 5.38 -4.77
CA THR A 229 -8.75 6.67 -4.52
C THR A 229 -8.07 6.61 -3.15
N ARG A 230 -6.76 6.92 -3.13
CA ARG A 230 -6.01 7.05 -1.90
C ARG A 230 -5.43 8.44 -1.77
N THR A 231 -5.60 9.04 -0.60
CA THR A 231 -5.18 10.41 -0.32
C THR A 231 -4.32 10.43 0.93
N LEU A 232 -3.11 10.95 0.79
CA LEU A 232 -2.26 11.31 1.91
C LEU A 232 -2.83 12.58 2.53
N CYS A 233 -3.08 12.57 3.83
CA CYS A 233 -3.74 13.65 4.54
C CYS A 233 -2.99 14.04 5.80
N ARG A 234 -3.06 15.34 6.12
CA ARG A 234 -2.78 15.82 7.47
C ARG A 234 -4.09 15.96 8.23
N TYR A 235 -4.16 15.41 9.44
CA TYR A 235 -5.36 15.38 10.26
C TYR A 235 -5.24 16.30 11.48
N GLY A 236 -6.34 16.98 11.82
CA GLY A 236 -6.40 17.83 13.02
C GLY A 236 -5.55 19.08 12.96
N THR A 237 -5.17 19.58 14.14
CA THR A 237 -4.42 20.84 14.30
C THR A 237 -2.91 20.67 14.40
N ALA A 238 -2.40 19.46 14.42
CA ALA A 238 -0.98 19.16 14.61
C ALA A 238 -0.62 17.84 13.90
N ASP A 239 0.56 17.68 13.56
CA ASP A 239 1.48 16.58 13.20
C ASP A 239 0.93 15.15 12.99
N GLU A 240 -0.39 14.96 12.91
CA GLU A 240 -0.98 13.66 12.54
C GLU A 240 -1.06 13.56 11.03
N ILE A 241 -0.42 12.53 10.50
CA ILE A 241 -0.38 12.23 9.07
C ILE A 241 -0.83 10.80 8.84
N GLY A 242 -1.45 10.56 7.71
CA GLY A 242 -1.90 9.22 7.34
C GLY A 242 -2.63 9.20 6.02
N TRP A 243 -3.31 8.10 5.75
CA TRP A 243 -3.98 7.86 4.50
C TRP A 243 -5.49 7.71 4.67
N SER A 244 -6.21 8.26 3.72
CA SER A 244 -7.62 7.96 3.47
C SER A 244 -7.74 7.17 2.18
N SER A 245 -8.59 6.15 2.18
CA SER A 245 -8.82 5.27 1.03
C SER A 245 -10.32 5.16 0.78
N VAL A 246 -10.73 5.32 -0.46
CA VAL A 246 -12.11 5.13 -0.91
C VAL A 246 -12.09 4.17 -2.09
N PHE A 247 -12.70 3.02 -1.92
CA PHE A 247 -13.00 2.08 -2.99
C PHE A 247 -14.44 2.28 -3.42
N ASP A 248 -14.66 2.61 -4.67
CA ASP A 248 -15.97 2.92 -5.26
C ASP A 248 -16.21 2.00 -6.47
N PRO A 249 -17.07 0.98 -6.36
CA PRO A 249 -17.49 0.15 -7.49
C PRO A 249 -18.47 0.91 -8.37
N GLU A 250 -18.27 0.84 -9.71
CA GLU A 250 -19.16 1.41 -10.72
C GLU A 250 -20.38 0.52 -11.03
#